data_850babd6babe3da2bbd121d114bab3cf
#
_entry.id   850babd6babe3da2bbd121d114bab3cf
#
_cell.length_a   1.000
_cell.length_b   1.000
_cell.length_c   1.000
_cell.angle_alpha   90.00
_cell.angle_beta   90.00
_cell.angle_gamma   90.00
#
_symmetry.space_group_name_H-M   'P 1'
#
loop_
_entity.id
_entity.type
_entity.pdbx_description
1 polymer ?
#
loop_
_entity_poly.entity_id
_entity_poly.type
_entity_poly.pdbx_seq_one_letter_code
_entity_poly.pdbx_strand_id
1 'polypeptide(L)'
;MSVESVTIVGGGVAGLTAGCALADAGYRVRLLERRPYVGGRASSYQHPGAGEVIDNCQHIVLGCCTSLVALYQRIGAADDVQWFSDFTFLEPGGRRSPLSPSPLPAPLHTTPSFLASRCFSVADKLAIARGIRYFLLHTPPDQGENFAQWLVRFKQTPAAVERFWKPVLASALNESPELISMRYAAKVFREVFLFSPQGGRMGVPRVPLSVLYGKAADYIAARGGEVLLRTGVDAIQASGSQWLLRSGAESFSSDAVVLALPFEALQRLLPAMPAAPGAERLAADLAQFRHSPITSVHLWFDRVVTDLDHAVLLDRTIEWLYNKSRLQPAYRTHPGSYLELVVSASKSLVPMERQQIIDTAMRELAEFLPEVNNAVLLKAAVTKEVRATYSIFPGLDALRPTAESPWRGIFLAGDWTATGWPSTMEGAARSGFLAAEAVARLQGSPHKFLPPDLPPTGLMRLFA
;
A
#
# COMPACT_ATOMS: atom_id res chain seq x y z
N MET A 1 -5.77 -0.31 35.44
CA MET A 1 -4.97 -1.54 35.15
C MET A 1 -3.59 -1.07 34.73
N SER A 2 -2.54 -1.59 35.33
CA SER A 2 -1.18 -1.41 34.79
C SER A 2 -1.05 -2.32 33.55
N VAL A 3 -0.70 -1.76 32.41
CA VAL A 3 -0.40 -2.53 31.18
C VAL A 3 1.11 -2.53 31.03
N GLU A 4 1.74 -3.67 31.24
CA GLU A 4 3.20 -3.83 31.13
C GLU A 4 3.56 -4.63 29.89
N SER A 5 2.71 -5.60 29.53
CA SER A 5 2.92 -6.51 28.42
C SER A 5 1.86 -6.34 27.33
N VAL A 6 2.30 -6.29 26.07
CA VAL A 6 1.41 -6.19 24.91
C VAL A 6 1.78 -7.26 23.89
N THR A 7 0.80 -8.09 23.57
CA THR A 7 0.96 -9.08 22.49
C THR A 7 0.32 -8.55 21.21
N ILE A 8 1.09 -8.52 20.13
CA ILE A 8 0.66 -8.12 18.78
C ILE A 8 0.47 -9.37 17.94
N VAL A 9 -0.71 -9.54 17.37
CA VAL A 9 -1.02 -10.68 16.50
C VAL A 9 -1.01 -10.21 15.05
N GLY A 10 0.02 -10.63 14.31
CA GLY A 10 0.26 -10.28 12.92
C GLY A 10 1.48 -9.37 12.74
N GLY A 11 2.46 -9.84 11.98
CA GLY A 11 3.73 -9.16 11.68
C GLY A 11 3.70 -8.38 10.35
N GLY A 12 2.53 -7.88 9.92
CA GLY A 12 2.41 -6.93 8.80
C GLY A 12 2.82 -5.51 9.21
N VAL A 13 2.80 -4.57 8.25
CA VAL A 13 3.19 -3.16 8.49
C VAL A 13 2.48 -2.56 9.69
N ALA A 14 1.18 -2.83 9.88
CA ALA A 14 0.42 -2.35 11.03
C ALA A 14 0.97 -2.87 12.38
N GLY A 15 1.20 -4.18 12.48
CA GLY A 15 1.71 -4.79 13.69
C GLY A 15 3.16 -4.39 13.99
N LEU A 16 4.00 -4.31 12.97
CA LEU A 16 5.38 -3.83 13.11
C LEU A 16 5.42 -2.38 13.59
N THR A 17 4.55 -1.51 13.05
CA THR A 17 4.46 -0.11 13.48
C THR A 17 4.00 0.00 14.92
N ALA A 18 2.95 -0.73 15.31
CA ALA A 18 2.48 -0.76 16.70
C ALA A 18 3.57 -1.28 17.64
N GLY A 19 4.27 -2.35 17.23
CA GLY A 19 5.35 -2.95 18.02
C GLY A 19 6.52 -2.01 18.26
N CYS A 20 6.97 -1.33 17.21
CA CYS A 20 8.05 -0.35 17.35
C CYS A 20 7.64 0.83 18.25
N ALA A 21 6.42 1.35 18.10
CA ALA A 21 5.91 2.47 18.90
C ALA A 21 5.76 2.09 20.39
N LEU A 22 5.23 0.91 20.67
CA LEU A 22 5.04 0.42 22.04
C LEU A 22 6.38 0.05 22.71
N ALA A 23 7.32 -0.53 21.96
CA ALA A 23 8.65 -0.81 22.48
C ALA A 23 9.41 0.48 22.88
N ASP A 24 9.29 1.56 22.09
CA ASP A 24 9.84 2.88 22.44
C ASP A 24 9.21 3.47 23.71
N ALA A 25 7.93 3.17 23.95
CA ALA A 25 7.21 3.61 25.15
C ALA A 25 7.47 2.73 26.39
N GLY A 26 8.36 1.72 26.27
CA GLY A 26 8.78 0.87 27.37
C GLY A 26 7.87 -0.32 27.67
N TYR A 27 6.90 -0.64 26.79
CA TYR A 27 6.10 -1.85 26.93
C TYR A 27 6.92 -3.10 26.58
N ARG A 28 6.68 -4.19 27.29
CA ARG A 28 7.19 -5.51 26.90
C ARG A 28 6.35 -6.05 25.76
N VAL A 29 6.87 -5.90 24.55
CA VAL A 29 6.20 -6.27 23.30
C VAL A 29 6.51 -7.71 22.93
N ARG A 30 5.46 -8.48 22.59
CA ARG A 30 5.57 -9.78 21.91
C ARG A 30 4.78 -9.72 20.62
N LEU A 31 5.42 -10.00 19.48
CA LEU A 31 4.77 -10.06 18.17
C LEU A 31 4.71 -11.51 17.70
N LEU A 32 3.50 -11.98 17.38
CA LEU A 32 3.23 -13.32 16.87
C LEU A 32 2.88 -13.24 15.39
N GLU A 33 3.67 -13.90 14.53
CA GLU A 33 3.45 -13.96 13.09
C GLU A 33 3.40 -15.42 12.60
N ARG A 34 2.33 -15.80 11.90
CA ARG A 34 2.12 -17.16 11.38
C ARG A 34 3.08 -17.56 10.26
N ARG A 35 3.57 -16.57 9.47
CA ARG A 35 4.52 -16.80 8.38
C ARG A 35 5.95 -16.92 8.91
N PRO A 36 6.88 -17.48 8.11
CA PRO A 36 8.29 -17.53 8.48
C PRO A 36 9.03 -16.19 8.29
N TYR A 37 8.32 -15.12 8.01
CA TYR A 37 8.85 -13.77 7.78
C TYR A 37 7.81 -12.71 8.14
N VAL A 38 8.27 -11.48 8.41
CA VAL A 38 7.44 -10.30 8.66
C VAL A 38 7.17 -9.52 7.37
N GLY A 39 6.35 -8.46 7.45
CA GLY A 39 5.95 -7.59 6.36
C GLY A 39 4.52 -7.86 5.84
N GLY A 40 3.98 -9.05 6.10
CA GLY A 40 2.62 -9.41 5.70
C GLY A 40 2.46 -9.44 4.18
N ARG A 41 1.60 -8.59 3.61
CA ARG A 41 1.43 -8.44 2.16
C ARG A 41 2.63 -7.77 1.48
N ALA A 42 3.34 -6.88 2.19
CA ALA A 42 4.57 -6.24 1.74
C ALA A 42 5.78 -7.09 2.14
N SER A 43 6.00 -8.21 1.46
CA SER A 43 7.06 -9.18 1.78
C SER A 43 7.71 -9.73 0.52
N SER A 44 8.88 -10.32 0.71
CA SER A 44 9.61 -11.05 -0.32
C SER A 44 9.70 -12.53 0.06
N TYR A 45 9.79 -13.38 -0.93
CA TYR A 45 9.91 -14.83 -0.71
C TYR A 45 10.70 -15.50 -1.84
N GLN A 46 11.27 -16.66 -1.54
CA GLN A 46 11.89 -17.51 -2.54
C GLN A 46 10.80 -18.06 -3.47
N HIS A 47 10.78 -17.60 -4.73
CA HIS A 47 9.78 -18.07 -5.70
C HIS A 47 10.20 -19.41 -6.30
N PRO A 48 9.38 -20.47 -6.19
CA PRO A 48 9.78 -21.82 -6.63
C PRO A 48 10.12 -21.90 -8.12
N GLY A 49 9.38 -21.20 -8.96
CA GLY A 49 9.58 -21.22 -10.42
C GLY A 49 10.70 -20.31 -10.91
N ALA A 50 11.04 -19.24 -10.19
CA ALA A 50 12.12 -18.35 -10.57
C ALA A 50 13.49 -18.75 -9.97
N GLY A 51 13.48 -19.51 -8.87
CA GLY A 51 14.69 -19.86 -8.15
C GLY A 51 15.37 -18.65 -7.46
N GLU A 52 14.68 -17.55 -7.33
CA GLU A 52 15.18 -16.29 -6.75
C GLU A 52 14.21 -15.74 -5.71
N VAL A 53 14.72 -14.85 -4.84
CA VAL A 53 13.88 -14.06 -3.96
C VAL A 53 13.21 -12.97 -4.81
N ILE A 54 11.91 -12.89 -4.78
CA ILE A 54 11.13 -11.82 -5.43
C ILE A 54 10.25 -11.13 -4.40
N ASP A 55 9.91 -9.88 -4.65
CA ASP A 55 8.88 -9.18 -3.91
C ASP A 55 7.49 -9.73 -4.30
N ASN A 56 6.56 -9.77 -3.36
CA ASN A 56 5.18 -10.21 -3.63
C ASN A 56 4.53 -9.38 -4.76
N CYS A 57 4.83 -8.09 -4.76
CA CYS A 57 4.57 -7.10 -5.80
C CYS A 57 5.52 -5.93 -5.56
N GLN A 58 5.77 -5.10 -6.56
CA GLN A 58 6.48 -3.83 -6.34
C GLN A 58 5.66 -2.96 -5.38
N HIS A 59 6.26 -2.60 -4.27
CA HIS A 59 5.69 -1.67 -3.31
C HIS A 59 6.44 -0.34 -3.39
N ILE A 60 5.69 0.75 -3.44
CA ILE A 60 6.22 2.11 -3.44
C ILE A 60 5.67 2.88 -2.23
N VAL A 61 6.39 3.89 -1.79
CA VAL A 61 5.92 4.86 -0.80
C VAL A 61 5.85 6.24 -1.44
N LEU A 62 4.75 6.95 -1.26
CA LEU A 62 4.66 8.34 -1.70
C LEU A 62 5.07 9.30 -0.58
N GLY A 63 5.56 10.48 -0.94
CA GLY A 63 6.02 11.47 0.03
C GLY A 63 4.94 11.97 0.99
N CYS A 64 3.65 11.83 0.62
CA CYS A 64 2.51 12.12 1.51
C CYS A 64 2.26 11.00 2.54
N CYS A 65 2.92 9.84 2.45
CA CYS A 65 2.78 8.70 3.38
C CYS A 65 3.63 8.91 4.64
N THR A 66 3.29 9.91 5.44
CA THR A 66 4.11 10.37 6.57
C THR A 66 4.31 9.32 7.67
N SER A 67 3.32 8.48 7.92
CA SER A 67 3.42 7.43 8.94
C SER A 67 4.33 6.29 8.50
N LEU A 68 4.27 5.89 7.23
CA LEU A 68 5.17 4.88 6.69
C LEU A 68 6.62 5.39 6.65
N VAL A 69 6.82 6.65 6.24
CA VAL A 69 8.13 7.30 6.24
C VAL A 69 8.69 7.39 7.66
N ALA A 70 7.86 7.75 8.64
CA ALA A 70 8.26 7.78 10.06
C ALA A 70 8.65 6.38 10.59
N LEU A 71 7.96 5.32 10.15
CA LEU A 71 8.36 3.95 10.46
C LEU A 71 9.75 3.65 9.87
N TYR A 72 10.00 3.97 8.60
CA TYR A 72 11.30 3.73 7.96
C TYR A 72 12.44 4.49 8.65
N GLN A 73 12.20 5.74 9.03
CA GLN A 73 13.17 6.52 9.82
C GLN A 73 13.46 5.87 11.18
N ARG A 74 12.42 5.42 11.88
CA ARG A 74 12.51 4.79 13.20
C ARG A 74 13.33 3.52 13.18
N ILE A 75 13.14 2.67 12.19
CA ILE A 75 13.85 1.38 12.07
C ILE A 75 15.19 1.47 11.33
N GLY A 76 15.65 2.66 10.98
CA GLY A 76 16.90 2.85 10.22
C GLY A 76 16.86 2.32 8.78
N ALA A 77 15.69 2.39 8.13
CA ALA A 77 15.47 1.93 6.76
C ALA A 77 15.27 3.10 5.76
N ALA A 78 15.44 4.34 6.19
CA ALA A 78 15.22 5.51 5.31
C ALA A 78 16.15 5.52 4.09
N ASP A 79 17.42 5.11 4.25
CA ASP A 79 18.42 5.05 3.18
C ASP A 79 18.23 3.86 2.24
N ASP A 80 17.39 2.89 2.62
CA ASP A 80 17.02 1.78 1.74
C ASP A 80 15.91 2.15 0.75
N VAL A 81 15.46 3.40 0.74
CA VAL A 81 14.44 3.90 -0.19
C VAL A 81 15.05 4.94 -1.12
N GLN A 82 14.99 4.67 -2.42
CA GLN A 82 15.39 5.62 -3.46
C GLN A 82 14.18 6.47 -3.86
N TRP A 83 14.36 7.80 -3.86
CA TRP A 83 13.30 8.74 -4.16
C TRP A 83 13.39 9.30 -5.57
N PHE A 84 12.26 9.28 -6.28
CA PHE A 84 12.06 9.86 -7.60
C PHE A 84 11.04 11.00 -7.51
N SER A 85 11.26 12.07 -8.27
CA SER A 85 10.34 13.21 -8.34
C SER A 85 9.57 13.26 -9.66
N ASP A 86 9.99 12.48 -10.64
CA ASP A 86 9.43 12.44 -11.99
C ASP A 86 8.81 11.07 -12.30
N PHE A 87 7.78 11.11 -13.13
CA PHE A 87 7.13 9.94 -13.69
C PHE A 87 7.27 9.97 -15.21
N THR A 88 7.56 8.84 -15.82
CA THR A 88 7.57 8.72 -17.29
C THR A 88 6.34 7.97 -17.75
N PHE A 89 5.47 8.65 -18.51
CA PHE A 89 4.44 7.99 -19.29
C PHE A 89 5.03 7.49 -20.58
N LEU A 90 4.81 6.21 -20.88
CA LEU A 90 5.32 5.53 -22.06
C LEU A 90 4.14 5.05 -22.89
N GLU A 91 4.12 5.44 -24.17
CA GLU A 91 3.10 5.03 -25.13
C GLU A 91 3.61 3.88 -26.01
N PRO A 92 2.73 3.03 -26.53
CA PRO A 92 3.11 2.08 -27.59
C PRO A 92 3.86 2.81 -28.72
N GLY A 93 4.95 2.23 -29.21
CA GLY A 93 5.89 2.89 -30.12
C GLY A 93 7.03 3.64 -29.42
N GLY A 94 7.12 3.57 -28.08
CA GLY A 94 8.28 4.04 -27.30
C GLY A 94 8.30 5.54 -27.02
N ARG A 95 7.22 6.29 -27.31
CA ARG A 95 7.16 7.73 -27.02
C ARG A 95 7.09 7.98 -25.52
N ARG A 96 8.04 8.75 -25.00
CA ARG A 96 8.15 9.12 -23.58
C ARG A 96 7.57 10.51 -23.33
N SER A 97 6.76 10.65 -22.28
CA SER A 97 6.20 11.92 -21.82
C SER A 97 6.48 12.05 -20.30
N PRO A 98 7.54 12.77 -19.90
CA PRO A 98 7.85 12.94 -18.48
C PRO A 98 6.87 13.91 -17.83
N LEU A 99 6.47 13.61 -16.58
CA LEU A 99 5.76 14.50 -15.69
C LEU A 99 6.67 14.80 -14.49
N SER A 100 7.20 16.02 -14.45
CA SER A 100 8.19 16.44 -13.45
C SER A 100 7.73 17.71 -12.74
N PRO A 101 8.05 17.89 -11.46
CA PRO A 101 7.78 19.14 -10.77
C PRO A 101 8.71 20.25 -11.26
N SER A 102 8.19 21.47 -11.22
CA SER A 102 8.92 22.72 -11.48
C SER A 102 9.03 23.56 -10.21
N PRO A 103 9.83 24.65 -10.21
CA PRO A 103 9.90 25.56 -9.06
C PRO A 103 8.63 26.34 -8.73
N LEU A 104 7.56 26.20 -9.52
CA LEU A 104 6.28 26.85 -9.24
C LEU A 104 5.69 26.33 -7.91
N PRO A 105 5.00 27.21 -7.15
CA PRO A 105 4.37 26.79 -5.89
C PRO A 105 3.21 25.81 -6.14
N ALA A 106 2.96 24.92 -5.16
CA ALA A 106 1.77 24.08 -5.19
C ALA A 106 0.49 24.94 -5.29
N PRO A 107 -0.50 24.55 -6.11
CA PRO A 107 -0.65 23.30 -6.86
C PRO A 107 -0.07 23.33 -8.29
N LEU A 108 0.65 24.40 -8.67
CA LEU A 108 1.08 24.65 -10.06
C LEU A 108 2.39 23.95 -10.46
N HIS A 109 3.07 23.32 -9.52
CA HIS A 109 4.41 22.77 -9.72
C HIS A 109 4.53 21.71 -10.84
N THR A 110 3.47 20.94 -11.13
CA THR A 110 3.46 19.97 -12.24
C THR A 110 2.89 20.54 -13.54
N THR A 111 2.32 21.75 -13.51
CA THR A 111 1.60 22.34 -14.66
C THR A 111 2.47 22.47 -15.91
N PRO A 112 3.75 22.94 -15.85
CA PRO A 112 4.56 23.10 -17.05
C PRO A 112 4.80 21.76 -17.77
N SER A 113 5.18 20.70 -17.05
CA SER A 113 5.41 19.38 -17.66
C SER A 113 4.11 18.75 -18.16
N PHE A 114 2.99 18.93 -17.44
CA PHE A 114 1.68 18.48 -17.89
C PHE A 114 1.26 19.17 -19.21
N LEU A 115 1.44 20.48 -19.31
CA LEU A 115 1.13 21.23 -20.54
C LEU A 115 2.05 20.83 -21.71
N ALA A 116 3.31 20.52 -21.44
CA ALA A 116 4.27 20.04 -22.44
C ALA A 116 4.05 18.58 -22.86
N SER A 117 3.33 17.80 -22.06
CA SER A 117 3.08 16.38 -22.33
C SER A 117 2.38 16.19 -23.69
N ARG A 118 2.87 15.23 -24.48
CA ARG A 118 2.35 14.90 -25.82
C ARG A 118 1.34 13.76 -25.83
N CYS A 119 1.17 13.06 -24.71
CA CYS A 119 0.19 11.98 -24.60
C CYS A 119 -1.25 12.45 -24.44
N PHE A 120 -1.48 13.78 -24.26
CA PHE A 120 -2.78 14.40 -24.11
C PHE A 120 -3.02 15.48 -25.17
N SER A 121 -4.18 15.47 -25.80
CA SER A 121 -4.65 16.57 -26.64
C SER A 121 -5.02 17.82 -25.79
N VAL A 122 -5.23 18.96 -26.44
CA VAL A 122 -5.71 20.17 -25.74
C VAL A 122 -7.05 19.94 -25.05
N ALA A 123 -7.96 19.19 -25.70
CA ALA A 123 -9.27 18.85 -25.13
C ALA A 123 -9.13 18.00 -23.88
N ASP A 124 -8.21 17.03 -23.87
CA ASP A 124 -7.92 16.18 -22.70
C ASP A 124 -7.36 17.02 -21.56
N LYS A 125 -6.40 17.89 -21.83
CA LYS A 125 -5.80 18.80 -20.81
C LYS A 125 -6.83 19.71 -20.18
N LEU A 126 -7.76 20.26 -20.98
CA LEU A 126 -8.85 21.10 -20.45
C LEU A 126 -9.85 20.29 -19.62
N ALA A 127 -10.16 19.05 -20.04
CA ALA A 127 -11.04 18.17 -19.28
C ALA A 127 -10.40 17.77 -17.94
N ILE A 128 -9.12 17.38 -17.93
CA ILE A 128 -8.36 17.07 -16.73
C ILE A 128 -8.29 18.29 -15.79
N ALA A 129 -7.95 19.48 -16.32
CA ALA A 129 -7.88 20.71 -15.52
C ALA A 129 -9.21 21.05 -14.85
N ARG A 130 -10.35 20.81 -15.54
CA ARG A 130 -11.70 20.98 -14.95
C ARG A 130 -11.92 20.02 -13.76
N GLY A 131 -11.49 18.78 -13.90
CA GLY A 131 -11.57 17.77 -12.84
C GLY A 131 -10.65 18.09 -11.65
N ILE A 132 -9.42 18.48 -11.92
CA ILE A 132 -8.44 18.88 -10.88
C ILE A 132 -8.96 20.10 -10.11
N ARG A 133 -9.56 21.08 -10.80
CA ARG A 133 -10.19 22.23 -10.13
C ARG A 133 -11.30 21.81 -9.15
N TYR A 134 -12.07 20.78 -9.48
CA TYR A 134 -13.07 20.26 -8.56
C TYR A 134 -12.42 19.73 -7.27
N PHE A 135 -11.38 18.89 -7.36
CA PHE A 135 -10.69 18.36 -6.20
C PHE A 135 -9.93 19.43 -5.40
N LEU A 136 -9.52 20.50 -6.05
CA LEU A 136 -8.94 21.66 -5.37
C LEU A 136 -9.94 22.33 -4.42
N LEU A 137 -11.20 22.47 -4.86
CA LEU A 137 -12.23 23.29 -4.20
C LEU A 137 -13.18 22.47 -3.32
N HIS A 138 -13.24 21.14 -3.48
CA HIS A 138 -14.25 20.30 -2.83
C HIS A 138 -13.62 19.09 -2.16
N THR A 139 -14.17 18.72 -1.01
CA THR A 139 -13.88 17.45 -0.32
C THR A 139 -15.18 16.61 -0.36
N PRO A 140 -15.32 15.72 -1.35
CA PRO A 140 -16.54 14.94 -1.50
C PRO A 140 -16.72 13.98 -0.32
N PRO A 141 -17.97 13.66 0.06
CA PRO A 141 -18.27 12.66 1.07
C PRO A 141 -17.94 11.24 0.56
N ASP A 142 -17.91 10.28 1.47
CA ASP A 142 -17.72 8.87 1.12
C ASP A 142 -18.97 8.24 0.49
N GLN A 143 -20.14 8.80 0.70
CA GLN A 143 -21.41 8.27 0.21
C GLN A 143 -21.85 8.94 -1.09
N GLY A 144 -22.68 8.23 -1.87
CA GLY A 144 -23.31 8.75 -3.09
C GLY A 144 -22.57 8.36 -4.36
N GLU A 145 -22.17 9.35 -5.14
CA GLU A 145 -21.57 9.20 -6.47
C GLU A 145 -20.22 8.44 -6.42
N ASN A 146 -20.04 7.47 -7.30
CA ASN A 146 -18.74 6.84 -7.53
C ASN A 146 -17.92 7.64 -8.56
N PHE A 147 -16.65 7.26 -8.72
CA PHE A 147 -15.74 8.00 -9.58
C PHE A 147 -16.12 7.93 -11.07
N ALA A 148 -16.66 6.80 -11.56
CA ALA A 148 -17.11 6.68 -12.95
C ALA A 148 -18.28 7.62 -13.26
N GLN A 149 -19.24 7.74 -12.35
CA GLN A 149 -20.37 8.68 -12.48
C GLN A 149 -19.87 10.13 -12.49
N TRP A 150 -18.91 10.44 -11.64
CA TRP A 150 -18.26 11.76 -11.60
C TRP A 150 -17.54 12.08 -12.91
N LEU A 151 -16.79 11.12 -13.50
CA LEU A 151 -16.12 11.33 -14.80
C LEU A 151 -17.10 11.71 -15.91
N VAL A 152 -18.26 11.07 -15.95
CA VAL A 152 -19.34 11.40 -16.92
C VAL A 152 -19.89 12.79 -16.64
N ARG A 153 -20.25 13.11 -15.40
CA ARG A 153 -20.80 14.40 -14.99
C ARG A 153 -19.85 15.56 -15.30
N PHE A 154 -18.54 15.35 -15.11
CA PHE A 154 -17.48 16.32 -15.41
C PHE A 154 -17.01 16.27 -16.87
N LYS A 155 -17.70 15.53 -17.73
CA LYS A 155 -17.44 15.44 -19.19
C LYS A 155 -15.95 15.20 -19.46
N GLN A 156 -15.38 14.18 -18.82
CA GLN A 156 -14.02 13.78 -19.07
C GLN A 156 -13.93 13.07 -20.44
N THR A 157 -12.89 13.37 -21.21
CA THR A 157 -12.67 12.71 -22.50
C THR A 157 -12.22 11.25 -22.31
N PRO A 158 -12.49 10.33 -23.26
CA PRO A 158 -12.01 8.96 -23.15
C PRO A 158 -10.50 8.86 -22.91
N ALA A 159 -9.70 9.66 -23.62
CA ALA A 159 -8.25 9.66 -23.45
C ALA A 159 -7.82 10.18 -22.06
N ALA A 160 -8.50 11.20 -21.52
CA ALA A 160 -8.25 11.66 -20.16
C ALA A 160 -8.58 10.56 -19.12
N VAL A 161 -9.66 9.80 -19.35
CA VAL A 161 -10.03 8.68 -18.48
C VAL A 161 -8.97 7.58 -18.51
N GLU A 162 -8.63 7.08 -19.71
CA GLU A 162 -7.74 5.92 -19.85
C GLU A 162 -6.26 6.24 -19.58
N ARG A 163 -5.80 7.47 -19.86
CA ARG A 163 -4.37 7.82 -19.77
C ARG A 163 -3.99 8.64 -18.54
N PHE A 164 -4.96 9.21 -17.82
CA PHE A 164 -4.69 10.01 -16.62
C PHE A 164 -5.45 9.50 -15.39
N TRP A 165 -6.78 9.56 -15.42
CA TRP A 165 -7.59 9.27 -14.24
C TRP A 165 -7.46 7.83 -13.77
N LYS A 166 -7.62 6.89 -14.70
CA LYS A 166 -7.59 5.46 -14.40
C LYS A 166 -6.20 4.97 -13.94
N PRO A 167 -5.07 5.25 -14.65
CA PRO A 167 -3.76 4.80 -14.20
C PRO A 167 -3.39 5.35 -12.81
N VAL A 168 -3.69 6.62 -12.52
CA VAL A 168 -3.40 7.22 -11.22
C VAL A 168 -4.20 6.54 -10.11
N LEU A 169 -5.51 6.37 -10.29
CA LEU A 169 -6.37 5.83 -9.25
C LEU A 169 -6.27 4.30 -9.12
N ALA A 170 -6.10 3.58 -10.24
CA ALA A 170 -5.87 2.14 -10.18
C ALA A 170 -4.57 1.82 -9.41
N SER A 171 -3.49 2.57 -9.68
CA SER A 171 -2.23 2.39 -8.97
C SER A 171 -2.32 2.73 -7.48
N ALA A 172 -3.05 3.79 -7.12
CA ALA A 172 -3.13 4.28 -5.74
C ALA A 172 -4.18 3.54 -4.89
N LEU A 173 -5.27 3.10 -5.50
CA LEU A 173 -6.47 2.59 -4.83
C LEU A 173 -6.79 1.13 -5.18
N ASN A 174 -6.13 0.58 -6.18
CA ASN A 174 -6.29 -0.80 -6.65
C ASN A 174 -7.75 -1.19 -6.92
N GLU A 175 -8.51 -0.31 -7.57
CA GLU A 175 -9.91 -0.57 -7.88
C GLU A 175 -10.35 0.11 -9.18
N SER A 176 -11.44 -0.36 -9.77
CA SER A 176 -12.02 0.23 -10.98
C SER A 176 -12.81 1.51 -10.67
N PRO A 177 -12.90 2.46 -11.61
CA PRO A 177 -13.62 3.72 -11.42
C PRO A 177 -15.08 3.56 -10.94
N GLU A 178 -15.75 2.47 -11.31
CA GLU A 178 -17.14 2.16 -10.96
C GLU A 178 -17.31 1.87 -9.46
N LEU A 179 -16.25 1.47 -8.79
CA LEU A 179 -16.26 1.14 -7.37
C LEU A 179 -15.52 2.16 -6.51
N ILE A 180 -14.71 3.04 -7.09
CA ILE A 180 -13.94 4.02 -6.32
C ILE A 180 -14.85 5.07 -5.68
N SER A 181 -14.76 5.20 -4.35
CA SER A 181 -15.36 6.31 -3.60
C SER A 181 -14.73 7.65 -3.97
N MET A 182 -15.56 8.66 -4.20
CA MET A 182 -15.11 10.03 -4.50
C MET A 182 -14.23 10.65 -3.41
N ARG A 183 -14.47 10.30 -2.15
CA ARG A 183 -13.64 10.73 -1.02
C ARG A 183 -12.18 10.33 -1.21
N TYR A 184 -11.94 9.06 -1.56
CA TYR A 184 -10.59 8.53 -1.73
C TYR A 184 -9.95 8.96 -3.04
N ALA A 185 -10.73 9.12 -4.12
CA ALA A 185 -10.23 9.74 -5.34
C ALA A 185 -9.73 11.17 -5.09
N ALA A 186 -10.53 11.99 -4.38
CA ALA A 186 -10.13 13.34 -4.01
C ALA A 186 -8.88 13.35 -3.11
N LYS A 187 -8.81 12.44 -2.14
CA LYS A 187 -7.64 12.31 -1.25
C LYS A 187 -6.38 12.06 -2.05
N VAL A 188 -6.38 11.12 -2.99
CA VAL A 188 -5.21 10.83 -3.84
C VAL A 188 -4.77 12.09 -4.58
N PHE A 189 -5.67 12.79 -5.28
CA PHE A 189 -5.28 13.98 -6.04
C PHE A 189 -4.81 15.11 -5.15
N ARG A 190 -5.42 15.34 -4.00
CA ARG A 190 -5.03 16.39 -3.05
C ARG A 190 -3.67 16.12 -2.44
N GLU A 191 -3.45 14.94 -1.87
CA GLU A 191 -2.22 14.59 -1.15
C GLU A 191 -1.02 14.41 -2.10
N VAL A 192 -1.24 13.77 -3.26
CA VAL A 192 -0.14 13.43 -4.18
C VAL A 192 0.21 14.61 -5.09
N PHE A 193 -0.79 15.31 -5.65
CA PHE A 193 -0.54 16.26 -6.74
C PHE A 193 -0.79 17.72 -6.38
N LEU A 194 -1.64 18.03 -5.38
CA LEU A 194 -2.07 19.41 -5.16
C LEU A 194 -1.42 20.06 -3.94
N PHE A 195 -1.36 19.37 -2.80
CA PHE A 195 -0.98 19.99 -1.54
C PHE A 195 0.50 20.36 -1.45
N SER A 196 1.38 19.51 -1.95
CA SER A 196 2.83 19.72 -1.86
C SER A 196 3.57 19.01 -2.98
N PRO A 197 4.63 19.62 -3.55
CA PRO A 197 5.53 18.92 -4.48
C PRO A 197 6.17 17.67 -3.89
N GLN A 198 6.35 17.66 -2.57
CA GLN A 198 6.91 16.50 -1.87
C GLN A 198 5.93 15.33 -1.79
N GLY A 199 4.61 15.60 -1.78
CA GLY A 199 3.58 14.58 -1.68
C GLY A 199 3.64 13.55 -2.81
N GLY A 200 3.94 13.99 -4.02
CA GLY A 200 4.05 13.16 -5.23
C GLY A 200 5.40 12.47 -5.43
N ARG A 201 6.41 12.69 -4.58
CA ARG A 201 7.66 11.95 -4.69
C ARG A 201 7.42 10.46 -4.47
N MET A 202 7.99 9.63 -5.33
CA MET A 202 7.87 8.18 -5.25
C MET A 202 9.15 7.57 -4.68
N GLY A 203 9.03 6.90 -3.54
CA GLY A 203 10.09 6.12 -2.92
C GLY A 203 9.99 4.66 -3.32
N VAL A 204 11.07 4.10 -3.82
CA VAL A 204 11.18 2.70 -4.23
C VAL A 204 12.23 2.00 -3.36
N PRO A 205 11.89 0.85 -2.72
CA PRO A 205 12.86 0.09 -1.93
C PRO A 205 14.03 -0.42 -2.79
N ARG A 206 15.26 -0.23 -2.27
CA ARG A 206 16.51 -0.69 -2.89
C ARG A 206 16.93 -2.08 -2.41
N VAL A 207 16.18 -2.62 -1.46
CA VAL A 207 16.38 -3.95 -0.87
C VAL A 207 15.08 -4.74 -0.96
N PRO A 208 15.10 -6.06 -0.92
CA PRO A 208 13.87 -6.86 -0.81
C PRO A 208 13.02 -6.44 0.39
N LEU A 209 11.71 -6.48 0.25
CA LEU A 209 10.78 -6.04 1.30
C LEU A 209 10.94 -6.83 2.61
N SER A 210 11.31 -8.11 2.53
CA SER A 210 11.61 -8.92 3.73
C SER A 210 12.82 -8.40 4.51
N VAL A 211 13.83 -7.85 3.82
CA VAL A 211 14.99 -7.20 4.45
C VAL A 211 14.58 -5.86 5.05
N LEU A 212 13.81 -5.05 4.30
CA LEU A 212 13.33 -3.75 4.75
C LEU A 212 12.55 -3.86 6.05
N TYR A 213 11.52 -4.72 6.07
CA TYR A 213 10.65 -4.89 7.25
C TYR A 213 11.26 -5.78 8.33
N GLY A 214 12.27 -6.60 8.01
CA GLY A 214 13.07 -7.34 8.99
C GLY A 214 13.71 -6.40 10.02
N LYS A 215 14.15 -5.21 9.60
CA LYS A 215 14.69 -4.18 10.51
C LYS A 215 13.71 -3.76 11.62
N ALA A 216 12.39 -3.84 11.38
CA ALA A 216 11.42 -3.56 12.43
C ALA A 216 11.36 -4.67 13.49
N ALA A 217 11.54 -5.93 13.09
CA ALA A 217 11.65 -7.04 14.04
C ALA A 217 12.93 -6.90 14.89
N ASP A 218 14.05 -6.57 14.27
CA ASP A 218 15.32 -6.32 14.97
C ASP A 218 15.21 -5.12 15.92
N TYR A 219 14.49 -4.08 15.51
CA TYR A 219 14.23 -2.89 16.32
C TYR A 219 13.44 -3.20 17.60
N ILE A 220 12.40 -4.05 17.48
CA ILE A 220 11.60 -4.52 18.64
C ILE A 220 12.48 -5.39 19.55
N ALA A 221 13.24 -6.32 18.99
CA ALA A 221 14.12 -7.19 19.76
C ALA A 221 15.21 -6.42 20.53
N ALA A 222 15.82 -5.41 19.89
CA ALA A 222 16.83 -4.54 20.54
C ALA A 222 16.28 -3.75 21.74
N ARG A 223 14.95 -3.66 21.90
CA ARG A 223 14.25 -3.03 23.03
C ARG A 223 13.66 -4.03 24.02
N GLY A 224 14.14 -5.27 23.98
CA GLY A 224 13.69 -6.34 24.89
C GLY A 224 12.35 -6.97 24.51
N GLY A 225 11.82 -6.71 23.34
CA GLY A 225 10.64 -7.38 22.81
C GLY A 225 10.98 -8.70 22.13
N GLU A 226 9.96 -9.48 21.82
CA GLU A 226 10.07 -10.78 21.14
C GLU A 226 9.30 -10.76 19.82
N VAL A 227 9.86 -11.33 18.75
CA VAL A 227 9.18 -11.57 17.48
C VAL A 227 9.21 -13.07 17.20
N LEU A 228 8.05 -13.72 17.31
CA LEU A 228 7.89 -15.14 17.14
C LEU A 228 7.24 -15.42 15.78
N LEU A 229 8.04 -15.96 14.87
CA LEU A 229 7.60 -16.38 13.54
C LEU A 229 7.00 -17.79 13.58
N ARG A 230 6.22 -18.17 12.56
CA ARG A 230 5.51 -19.46 12.47
C ARG A 230 4.55 -19.70 13.64
N THR A 231 4.11 -18.63 14.31
CA THR A 231 3.27 -18.62 15.49
C THR A 231 1.94 -17.95 15.16
N GLY A 232 0.94 -18.74 14.81
CA GLY A 232 -0.41 -18.28 14.47
C GLY A 232 -1.33 -18.38 15.68
N VAL A 233 -2.14 -17.37 15.95
CA VAL A 233 -3.12 -17.39 17.06
C VAL A 233 -4.42 -18.03 16.60
N ASP A 234 -4.87 -19.05 17.32
CA ASP A 234 -6.05 -19.86 17.02
C ASP A 234 -7.26 -19.45 17.89
N ALA A 235 -7.01 -18.97 19.11
CA ALA A 235 -8.05 -18.54 20.04
C ALA A 235 -7.53 -17.48 21.02
N ILE A 236 -8.44 -16.67 21.54
CA ILE A 236 -8.16 -15.66 22.58
C ILE A 236 -9.23 -15.80 23.67
N GLN A 237 -8.80 -15.89 24.93
CA GLN A 237 -9.67 -16.08 26.08
C GLN A 237 -9.29 -15.09 27.19
N ALA A 238 -10.27 -14.68 28.00
CA ALA A 238 -10.01 -13.91 29.21
C ALA A 238 -9.44 -14.85 30.29
N SER A 239 -8.40 -14.39 30.99
CA SER A 239 -7.77 -15.10 32.10
C SER A 239 -7.45 -14.12 33.24
N GLY A 240 -8.38 -13.97 34.18
CA GLY A 240 -8.30 -12.97 35.22
C GLY A 240 -8.30 -11.55 34.64
N SER A 241 -7.24 -10.79 34.90
CA SER A 241 -7.05 -9.44 34.36
C SER A 241 -6.30 -9.41 33.03
N GLN A 242 -5.88 -10.56 32.52
CA GLN A 242 -5.08 -10.70 31.31
C GLN A 242 -5.86 -11.43 30.19
N TRP A 243 -5.28 -11.41 29.01
CA TRP A 243 -5.70 -12.17 27.84
C TRP A 243 -4.76 -13.36 27.64
N LEU A 244 -5.31 -14.55 27.41
CA LEU A 244 -4.61 -15.76 27.07
C LEU A 244 -4.80 -16.05 25.57
N LEU A 245 -3.70 -16.00 24.81
CA LEU A 245 -3.67 -16.31 23.38
C LEU A 245 -3.15 -17.73 23.19
N ARG A 246 -3.83 -18.52 22.38
CA ARG A 246 -3.42 -19.92 22.06
C ARG A 246 -2.87 -19.99 20.65
N SER A 247 -1.77 -20.73 20.49
CA SER A 247 -1.11 -21.05 19.23
C SER A 247 -0.71 -22.52 19.25
N GLY A 248 -1.55 -23.40 18.69
CA GLY A 248 -1.39 -24.84 18.82
C GLY A 248 -1.33 -25.28 20.27
N ALA A 249 -0.20 -25.88 20.69
CA ALA A 249 0.03 -26.30 22.07
C ALA A 249 0.55 -25.19 23.01
N GLU A 250 0.99 -24.06 22.45
CA GLU A 250 1.54 -22.94 23.23
C GLU A 250 0.46 -21.95 23.66
N SER A 251 0.74 -21.24 24.75
CA SER A 251 -0.14 -20.19 25.27
C SER A 251 0.66 -19.00 25.74
N PHE A 252 0.15 -17.81 25.45
CA PHE A 252 0.80 -16.54 25.78
C PHE A 252 -0.16 -15.65 26.58
N SER A 253 0.26 -15.21 27.77
CA SER A 253 -0.49 -14.22 28.56
C SER A 253 -0.05 -12.81 28.24
N SER A 254 -1.00 -11.87 28.24
CA SER A 254 -0.74 -10.46 27.96
C SER A 254 -1.77 -9.56 28.64
N ASP A 255 -1.33 -8.37 29.09
CA ASP A 255 -2.22 -7.36 29.70
C ASP A 255 -3.09 -6.68 28.63
N ALA A 256 -2.54 -6.49 27.43
CA ALA A 256 -3.25 -5.97 26.27
C ALA A 256 -2.86 -6.72 24.99
N VAL A 257 -3.76 -6.69 24.00
CA VAL A 257 -3.57 -7.36 22.71
C VAL A 257 -3.86 -6.38 21.57
N VAL A 258 -2.99 -6.36 20.55
CA VAL A 258 -3.24 -5.66 19.27
C VAL A 258 -3.46 -6.70 18.19
N LEU A 259 -4.67 -6.76 17.63
CA LEU A 259 -5.02 -7.62 16.50
C LEU A 259 -4.67 -6.89 15.19
N ALA A 260 -3.44 -7.08 14.74
CA ALA A 260 -2.92 -6.49 13.50
C ALA A 260 -3.10 -7.46 12.31
N LEU A 261 -4.29 -8.02 12.21
CA LEU A 261 -4.68 -9.03 11.25
C LEU A 261 -5.38 -8.41 10.03
N PRO A 262 -5.30 -9.03 8.84
CA PRO A 262 -6.23 -8.74 7.76
C PRO A 262 -7.68 -9.00 8.21
N PHE A 263 -8.64 -8.23 7.67
CA PHE A 263 -10.05 -8.32 8.09
C PHE A 263 -10.62 -9.76 7.99
N GLU A 264 -10.27 -10.49 6.94
CA GLU A 264 -10.70 -11.87 6.76
C GLU A 264 -10.06 -12.86 7.74
N ALA A 265 -8.87 -12.53 8.27
CA ALA A 265 -8.25 -13.35 9.31
C ALA A 265 -8.89 -13.07 10.68
N LEU A 266 -9.25 -11.81 10.95
CA LEU A 266 -10.03 -11.46 12.13
C LEU A 266 -11.40 -12.14 12.10
N GLN A 267 -12.11 -12.10 10.97
CA GLN A 267 -13.42 -12.81 10.81
C GLN A 267 -13.32 -14.29 11.19
N ARG A 268 -12.23 -14.97 10.81
CA ARG A 268 -12.01 -16.37 11.18
C ARG A 268 -11.70 -16.56 12.66
N LEU A 269 -11.11 -15.57 13.32
CA LEU A 269 -10.75 -15.62 14.74
C LEU A 269 -11.94 -15.30 15.65
N LEU A 270 -12.86 -14.43 15.22
CA LEU A 270 -14.01 -13.98 16.03
C LEU A 270 -14.80 -15.10 16.72
N PRO A 271 -15.13 -16.23 16.06
CA PRO A 271 -15.84 -17.34 16.72
C PRO A 271 -15.08 -18.00 17.88
N ALA A 272 -13.75 -17.85 17.93
CA ALA A 272 -12.88 -18.39 18.98
C ALA A 272 -12.51 -17.31 20.04
N MET A 273 -13.22 -16.19 20.06
CA MET A 273 -13.12 -15.12 21.05
C MET A 273 -14.32 -15.11 21.99
N PRO A 274 -14.22 -14.57 23.20
CA PRO A 274 -15.34 -14.44 24.13
C PRO A 274 -16.47 -13.60 23.53
N ALA A 275 -17.70 -13.89 23.88
CA ALA A 275 -18.83 -13.01 23.54
C ALA A 275 -18.63 -11.60 24.15
N ALA A 276 -18.92 -10.56 23.36
CA ALA A 276 -18.85 -9.18 23.84
C ALA A 276 -19.92 -8.33 23.10
N PRO A 277 -20.50 -7.32 23.79
CA PRO A 277 -21.41 -6.38 23.15
C PRO A 277 -20.71 -5.68 21.97
N GLY A 278 -21.32 -5.71 20.78
CA GLY A 278 -20.75 -5.14 19.55
C GLY A 278 -19.90 -6.09 18.71
N ALA A 279 -19.56 -7.29 19.19
CA ALA A 279 -18.81 -8.28 18.41
C ALA A 279 -19.57 -8.74 17.16
N GLU A 280 -20.89 -8.96 17.27
CA GLU A 280 -21.74 -9.31 16.14
C GLU A 280 -21.79 -8.18 15.09
N ARG A 281 -21.87 -6.94 15.53
CA ARG A 281 -21.81 -5.78 14.64
C ARG A 281 -20.48 -5.71 13.91
N LEU A 282 -19.36 -5.88 14.62
CA LEU A 282 -18.04 -5.92 14.00
C LEU A 282 -17.97 -7.04 12.94
N ALA A 283 -18.45 -8.23 13.26
CA ALA A 283 -18.47 -9.36 12.31
C ALA A 283 -19.32 -9.04 11.06
N ALA A 284 -20.50 -8.43 11.24
CA ALA A 284 -21.38 -8.04 10.15
C ALA A 284 -20.76 -6.93 9.25
N ASP A 285 -20.12 -5.94 9.85
CA ASP A 285 -19.44 -4.88 9.12
C ASP A 285 -18.25 -5.43 8.31
N LEU A 286 -17.42 -6.30 8.90
CA LEU A 286 -16.32 -6.96 8.22
C LEU A 286 -16.75 -7.87 7.07
N ALA A 287 -17.94 -8.50 7.16
CA ALA A 287 -18.47 -9.36 6.10
C ALA A 287 -18.78 -8.60 4.79
N GLN A 288 -18.88 -7.27 4.84
CA GLN A 288 -19.13 -6.43 3.66
C GLN A 288 -17.84 -6.07 2.89
N PHE A 289 -16.66 -6.28 3.50
CA PHE A 289 -15.40 -6.02 2.83
C PHE A 289 -15.16 -7.02 1.69
N ARG A 290 -14.61 -6.53 0.59
CA ARG A 290 -14.27 -7.31 -0.59
C ARG A 290 -12.80 -7.09 -0.93
N HIS A 291 -12.17 -8.08 -1.57
CA HIS A 291 -10.79 -7.97 -2.04
C HIS A 291 -10.70 -7.41 -3.46
N SER A 292 -9.60 -6.72 -3.74
CA SER A 292 -9.17 -6.35 -5.07
C SER A 292 -7.77 -6.91 -5.34
N PRO A 293 -7.56 -7.63 -6.47
CA PRO A 293 -6.31 -8.30 -6.78
C PRO A 293 -5.28 -7.38 -7.45
N ILE A 294 -3.99 -7.75 -7.28
CA ILE A 294 -2.88 -7.22 -8.07
C ILE A 294 -2.15 -8.40 -8.72
N THR A 295 -1.73 -8.23 -9.97
CA THR A 295 -0.89 -9.20 -10.67
C THR A 295 0.45 -8.59 -11.00
N SER A 296 1.55 -9.29 -10.63
CA SER A 296 2.92 -8.94 -11.03
C SER A 296 3.46 -9.98 -11.98
N VAL A 297 4.16 -9.50 -13.02
CA VAL A 297 4.87 -10.34 -13.99
C VAL A 297 6.35 -10.01 -13.91
N HIS A 298 7.15 -11.00 -13.61
CA HIS A 298 8.60 -10.88 -13.47
C HIS A 298 9.26 -11.50 -14.70
N LEU A 299 10.12 -10.73 -15.38
CA LEU A 299 10.75 -11.10 -16.64
C LEU A 299 12.26 -10.88 -16.57
N TRP A 300 13.05 -11.91 -16.85
CA TRP A 300 14.53 -11.84 -16.87
C TRP A 300 15.02 -12.03 -18.30
N PHE A 301 15.77 -11.07 -18.82
CA PHE A 301 16.32 -11.04 -20.16
C PHE A 301 17.82 -11.28 -20.18
N ASP A 302 18.38 -11.79 -21.28
CA ASP A 302 19.80 -12.03 -21.49
C ASP A 302 20.61 -10.73 -21.65
N ARG A 303 19.95 -9.61 -21.94
CA ARG A 303 20.56 -8.31 -22.19
C ARG A 303 19.76 -7.17 -21.62
N VAL A 304 20.34 -5.96 -21.59
CA VAL A 304 19.63 -4.74 -21.20
C VAL A 304 18.64 -4.36 -22.28
N VAL A 305 17.33 -4.29 -21.91
CA VAL A 305 16.22 -3.95 -22.83
C VAL A 305 15.69 -2.54 -22.62
N THR A 306 16.08 -1.84 -21.55
CA THR A 306 15.69 -0.45 -21.29
C THR A 306 16.64 0.24 -20.33
N ASP A 307 16.78 1.56 -20.47
CA ASP A 307 17.48 2.47 -19.58
C ASP A 307 16.58 3.08 -18.50
N LEU A 308 15.26 2.86 -18.56
CA LEU A 308 14.28 3.36 -17.61
C LEU A 308 14.41 2.65 -16.27
N ASP A 309 14.28 3.40 -15.17
CA ASP A 309 14.16 2.85 -13.82
C ASP A 309 12.71 2.36 -13.58
N HIS A 310 11.74 3.17 -14.02
CA HIS A 310 10.32 2.85 -13.98
C HIS A 310 9.55 3.62 -15.06
N ALA A 311 8.35 3.15 -15.41
CA ALA A 311 7.43 3.85 -16.32
C ALA A 311 5.97 3.46 -16.06
N VAL A 312 5.07 4.42 -16.32
CA VAL A 312 3.62 4.17 -16.48
C VAL A 312 3.38 3.80 -17.94
N LEU A 313 2.80 2.63 -18.18
CA LEU A 313 2.54 2.11 -19.52
C LEU A 313 1.09 2.43 -19.90
N LEU A 314 0.90 3.12 -21.02
CA LEU A 314 -0.41 3.60 -21.44
C LEU A 314 -1.07 2.67 -22.48
N ASP A 315 -2.40 2.63 -22.45
CA ASP A 315 -3.25 1.99 -23.46
C ASP A 315 -3.07 0.47 -23.61
N ARG A 316 -2.54 -0.21 -22.58
CA ARG A 316 -2.33 -1.67 -22.60
C ARG A 316 -2.76 -2.26 -21.25
N THR A 317 -2.72 -3.60 -21.17
CA THR A 317 -3.06 -4.35 -19.95
C THR A 317 -2.02 -4.15 -18.87
N ILE A 318 -0.72 -4.17 -19.24
CA ILE A 318 0.36 -3.87 -18.30
C ILE A 318 0.40 -2.37 -18.01
N GLU A 319 0.37 -1.98 -16.73
CA GLU A 319 0.21 -0.58 -16.32
C GLU A 319 1.52 0.06 -15.86
N TRP A 320 2.38 -0.71 -15.20
CA TRP A 320 3.65 -0.22 -14.67
C TRP A 320 4.80 -1.15 -15.01
N LEU A 321 5.95 -0.52 -15.24
CA LEU A 321 7.25 -1.18 -15.39
C LEU A 321 8.19 -0.69 -14.29
N TYR A 322 8.85 -1.64 -13.62
CA TYR A 322 9.97 -1.39 -12.70
C TYR A 322 11.18 -2.20 -13.10
N ASN A 323 12.31 -1.55 -13.30
CA ASN A 323 13.56 -2.21 -13.67
C ASN A 323 14.33 -2.61 -12.41
N LYS A 324 14.10 -3.82 -11.93
CA LYS A 324 14.68 -4.33 -10.69
C LYS A 324 16.21 -4.38 -10.74
N SER A 325 16.80 -4.68 -11.91
CA SER A 325 18.26 -4.65 -12.09
C SER A 325 18.87 -3.28 -11.84
N ARG A 326 18.11 -2.19 -12.05
CA ARG A 326 18.57 -0.82 -11.79
C ARG A 326 18.21 -0.34 -10.38
N LEU A 327 17.02 -0.71 -9.91
CA LEU A 327 16.45 -0.24 -8.64
C LEU A 327 17.04 -0.95 -7.43
N GLN A 328 17.33 -2.25 -7.53
CA GLN A 328 17.81 -3.05 -6.41
C GLN A 328 19.21 -3.60 -6.68
N PRO A 329 20.23 -3.19 -5.92
CA PRO A 329 21.63 -3.63 -6.12
C PRO A 329 21.82 -5.14 -6.13
N ALA A 330 21.01 -5.89 -5.38
CA ALA A 330 21.08 -7.35 -5.33
C ALA A 330 20.86 -8.03 -6.70
N TYR A 331 20.14 -7.38 -7.62
CA TYR A 331 19.86 -7.92 -8.96
C TYR A 331 20.80 -7.38 -10.06
N ARG A 332 21.77 -6.52 -9.72
CA ARG A 332 22.76 -5.98 -10.68
C ARG A 332 23.76 -7.02 -11.19
N THR A 333 23.87 -8.15 -10.52
CA THR A 333 24.73 -9.27 -10.94
C THR A 333 24.17 -10.02 -12.16
N HIS A 334 22.91 -9.79 -12.53
CA HIS A 334 22.29 -10.30 -13.74
C HIS A 334 22.88 -9.59 -14.96
N PRO A 335 23.30 -10.33 -16.01
CA PRO A 335 23.92 -9.73 -17.21
C PRO A 335 22.94 -8.89 -18.02
N GLY A 336 21.63 -9.09 -17.86
CA GLY A 336 20.57 -8.40 -18.58
C GLY A 336 19.59 -7.67 -17.67
N SER A 337 18.41 -7.38 -18.19
CA SER A 337 17.33 -6.74 -17.43
C SER A 337 16.50 -7.73 -16.66
N TYR A 338 16.26 -7.45 -15.40
CA TYR A 338 15.12 -8.01 -14.65
C TYR A 338 14.06 -6.92 -14.51
N LEU A 339 12.93 -7.14 -15.17
CA LEU A 339 11.77 -6.23 -15.13
C LEU A 339 10.64 -6.83 -14.32
N GLU A 340 9.99 -6.01 -13.53
CA GLU A 340 8.72 -6.32 -12.89
C GLU A 340 7.63 -5.43 -13.49
N LEU A 341 6.58 -6.07 -14.02
CA LEU A 341 5.41 -5.41 -14.58
C LEU A 341 4.25 -5.60 -13.60
N VAL A 342 3.48 -4.54 -13.36
CA VAL A 342 2.37 -4.57 -12.41
C VAL A 342 1.08 -4.19 -13.09
N VAL A 343 0.01 -4.93 -12.76
CA VAL A 343 -1.37 -4.65 -13.15
C VAL A 343 -2.22 -4.57 -11.90
N SER A 344 -2.76 -3.39 -11.65
CA SER A 344 -3.68 -3.12 -10.53
C SER A 344 -5.11 -3.53 -10.89
N ALA A 345 -5.97 -3.71 -9.89
CA ALA A 345 -7.38 -4.12 -10.07
C ALA A 345 -7.53 -5.29 -11.07
N SER A 346 -6.59 -6.21 -11.07
CA SER A 346 -6.35 -7.23 -12.09
C SER A 346 -7.38 -8.37 -12.08
N LYS A 347 -8.66 -8.07 -11.83
CA LYS A 347 -9.76 -9.06 -11.73
C LYS A 347 -9.87 -9.93 -12.97
N SER A 348 -9.63 -9.36 -14.17
CA SER A 348 -9.64 -10.08 -15.45
C SER A 348 -8.48 -11.07 -15.60
N LEU A 349 -7.34 -10.84 -14.95
CA LEU A 349 -6.17 -11.72 -15.05
C LEU A 349 -6.22 -12.89 -14.04
N VAL A 350 -7.04 -12.79 -12.98
CA VAL A 350 -7.14 -13.86 -11.97
C VAL A 350 -7.47 -15.22 -12.59
N PRO A 351 -8.48 -15.36 -13.48
CA PRO A 351 -8.83 -16.65 -14.08
C PRO A 351 -7.89 -17.11 -15.20
N MET A 352 -7.03 -16.23 -15.75
CA MET A 352 -6.14 -16.57 -16.85
C MET A 352 -5.01 -17.50 -16.42
N GLU A 353 -4.55 -18.37 -17.32
CA GLU A 353 -3.35 -19.17 -17.11
C GLU A 353 -2.09 -18.29 -17.07
N ARG A 354 -1.10 -18.69 -16.26
CA ARG A 354 0.15 -17.90 -16.09
C ARG A 354 0.86 -17.65 -17.41
N GLN A 355 0.91 -18.65 -18.30
CA GLN A 355 1.55 -18.52 -19.60
C GLN A 355 0.85 -17.48 -20.48
N GLN A 356 -0.48 -17.45 -20.49
CA GLN A 356 -1.25 -16.44 -21.24
C GLN A 356 -0.94 -15.01 -20.75
N ILE A 357 -0.73 -14.83 -19.44
CA ILE A 357 -0.35 -13.54 -18.86
C ILE A 357 1.07 -13.16 -19.31
N ILE A 358 2.01 -14.12 -19.30
CA ILE A 358 3.39 -13.90 -19.77
C ILE A 358 3.39 -13.52 -21.26
N ASP A 359 2.66 -14.25 -22.09
CA ASP A 359 2.58 -14.00 -23.53
C ASP A 359 1.99 -12.62 -23.83
N THR A 360 0.96 -12.22 -23.06
CA THR A 360 0.37 -10.87 -23.15
C THR A 360 1.38 -9.81 -22.74
N ALA A 361 2.05 -10.00 -21.60
CA ALA A 361 3.05 -9.06 -21.10
C ALA A 361 4.23 -8.90 -22.09
N MET A 362 4.73 -9.99 -22.66
CA MET A 362 5.82 -9.97 -23.65
C MET A 362 5.41 -9.24 -24.92
N ARG A 363 4.23 -9.54 -25.47
CA ARG A 363 3.70 -8.88 -26.67
C ARG A 363 3.54 -7.38 -26.45
N GLU A 364 2.89 -6.97 -25.34
CA GLU A 364 2.67 -5.57 -25.04
C GLU A 364 3.98 -4.84 -24.70
N LEU A 365 4.90 -5.48 -23.97
CA LEU A 365 6.19 -4.90 -23.62
C LEU A 365 7.05 -4.62 -24.88
N ALA A 366 7.00 -5.48 -25.87
CA ALA A 366 7.70 -5.28 -27.14
C ALA A 366 7.20 -4.06 -27.92
N GLU A 367 5.94 -3.66 -27.73
CA GLU A 367 5.40 -2.44 -28.33
C GLU A 367 5.95 -1.16 -27.66
N PHE A 368 6.27 -1.24 -26.37
CA PHE A 368 6.87 -0.12 -25.61
C PHE A 368 8.39 -0.05 -25.75
N LEU A 369 9.04 -1.21 -25.79
CA LEU A 369 10.49 -1.38 -25.75
C LEU A 369 10.90 -2.30 -26.93
N PRO A 370 11.21 -1.75 -28.10
CA PRO A 370 11.57 -2.56 -29.28
C PRO A 370 12.74 -3.51 -29.06
N GLU A 371 13.69 -3.19 -28.14
CA GLU A 371 14.82 -4.05 -27.79
C GLU A 371 14.40 -5.40 -27.20
N VAL A 372 13.18 -5.53 -26.71
CA VAL A 372 12.62 -6.81 -26.23
C VAL A 372 12.55 -7.84 -27.35
N ASN A 373 12.32 -7.41 -28.61
CA ASN A 373 12.29 -8.31 -29.76
C ASN A 373 13.66 -8.94 -30.08
N ASN A 374 14.74 -8.31 -29.62
CA ASN A 374 16.11 -8.77 -29.84
C ASN A 374 16.69 -9.51 -28.64
N ALA A 375 15.93 -9.60 -27.54
CA ALA A 375 16.36 -10.21 -26.29
C ALA A 375 15.77 -11.63 -26.12
N VAL A 376 16.52 -12.48 -25.44
CA VAL A 376 16.03 -13.80 -25.03
C VAL A 376 15.44 -13.70 -23.62
N LEU A 377 14.18 -14.12 -23.49
CA LEU A 377 13.56 -14.29 -22.17
C LEU A 377 14.14 -15.54 -21.50
N LEU A 378 14.96 -15.34 -20.48
CA LEU A 378 15.64 -16.44 -19.75
C LEU A 378 14.70 -17.17 -18.80
N LYS A 379 13.85 -16.40 -18.10
CA LYS A 379 12.82 -16.92 -17.20
C LYS A 379 11.73 -15.90 -16.96
N ALA A 380 10.55 -16.38 -16.54
CA ALA A 380 9.42 -15.56 -16.15
C ALA A 380 8.71 -16.14 -14.94
N ALA A 381 8.07 -15.29 -14.17
CA ALA A 381 7.19 -15.68 -13.07
C ALA A 381 5.97 -14.76 -12.99
N VAL A 382 4.84 -15.29 -12.53
CA VAL A 382 3.60 -14.53 -12.32
C VAL A 382 3.13 -14.72 -10.89
N THR A 383 2.98 -13.62 -10.20
CA THR A 383 2.34 -13.57 -8.88
C THR A 383 0.95 -12.96 -9.00
N LYS A 384 -0.07 -13.68 -8.56
CA LYS A 384 -1.45 -13.20 -8.45
C LYS A 384 -1.79 -13.04 -6.97
N GLU A 385 -1.66 -11.83 -6.44
CA GLU A 385 -2.10 -11.55 -5.08
C GLU A 385 -3.59 -11.20 -5.11
N VAL A 386 -4.43 -12.22 -4.94
CA VAL A 386 -5.90 -12.07 -5.02
C VAL A 386 -6.49 -11.31 -3.84
N ARG A 387 -5.74 -11.17 -2.75
CA ARG A 387 -6.12 -10.42 -1.54
C ARG A 387 -5.18 -9.25 -1.30
N ALA A 388 -4.80 -8.54 -2.36
CA ALA A 388 -3.81 -7.46 -2.28
C ALA A 388 -4.32 -6.30 -1.42
N THR A 389 -5.52 -5.83 -1.70
CA THR A 389 -6.17 -4.74 -0.95
C THR A 389 -7.62 -5.09 -0.67
N TYR A 390 -8.29 -4.30 0.16
CA TYR A 390 -9.75 -4.26 0.14
C TYR A 390 -10.25 -3.22 -0.87
N SER A 391 -11.42 -3.46 -1.45
CA SER A 391 -12.10 -2.57 -2.39
C SER A 391 -12.69 -1.36 -1.67
N ILE A 392 -12.50 -0.16 -2.19
CA ILE A 392 -12.89 1.11 -1.59
C ILE A 392 -14.15 1.68 -2.27
N PHE A 393 -15.30 1.11 -1.98
CA PHE A 393 -16.59 1.53 -2.51
C PHE A 393 -17.23 2.67 -1.68
N PRO A 394 -18.17 3.43 -2.26
CA PRO A 394 -18.91 4.46 -1.52
C PRO A 394 -19.66 3.90 -0.30
N GLY A 395 -19.48 4.56 0.85
CA GLY A 395 -20.08 4.15 2.12
C GLY A 395 -19.22 3.22 2.97
N LEU A 396 -18.06 2.79 2.48
CA LEU A 396 -17.17 1.88 3.20
C LEU A 396 -16.69 2.43 4.56
N ASP A 397 -16.47 3.74 4.67
CA ASP A 397 -15.94 4.34 5.90
C ASP A 397 -16.84 4.10 7.12
N ALA A 398 -18.16 3.98 6.92
CA ALA A 398 -19.10 3.67 7.99
C ALA A 398 -18.96 2.25 8.56
N LEU A 399 -18.28 1.36 7.82
CA LEU A 399 -18.05 -0.04 8.21
C LEU A 399 -16.67 -0.23 8.86
N ARG A 400 -15.78 0.78 8.78
CA ARG A 400 -14.41 0.69 9.26
C ARG A 400 -14.37 0.97 10.77
N PRO A 401 -13.96 0.00 11.61
CA PRO A 401 -13.84 0.23 13.04
C PRO A 401 -12.63 1.12 13.36
N THR A 402 -12.68 1.80 14.48
CA THR A 402 -11.51 2.47 15.07
C THR A 402 -10.50 1.46 15.63
N ALA A 403 -9.45 1.92 16.28
CA ALA A 403 -8.52 1.06 16.99
C ALA A 403 -9.14 0.37 18.22
N GLU A 404 -10.24 0.88 18.74
CA GLU A 404 -10.97 0.25 19.85
C GLU A 404 -11.78 -0.95 19.35
N SER A 405 -11.79 -2.01 20.15
CA SER A 405 -12.57 -3.22 19.86
C SER A 405 -13.69 -3.42 20.87
N PRO A 406 -14.64 -4.35 20.66
CA PRO A 406 -15.62 -4.74 21.64
C PRO A 406 -15.05 -5.29 22.95
N TRP A 407 -13.82 -5.73 22.96
CA TRP A 407 -13.16 -6.31 24.14
C TRP A 407 -12.20 -5.32 24.76
N ARG A 408 -12.41 -4.97 26.04
CA ARG A 408 -11.52 -4.08 26.75
C ARG A 408 -10.11 -4.67 26.84
N GLY A 409 -9.10 -3.91 26.39
CA GLY A 409 -7.71 -4.34 26.36
C GLY A 409 -7.32 -5.09 25.08
N ILE A 410 -8.25 -5.28 24.14
CA ILE A 410 -7.95 -5.74 22.79
C ILE A 410 -8.17 -4.58 21.81
N PHE A 411 -7.19 -4.34 20.96
CA PHE A 411 -7.18 -3.24 19.99
C PHE A 411 -7.05 -3.78 18.57
N LEU A 412 -7.55 -3.02 17.59
CA LEU A 412 -7.54 -3.38 16.18
C LEU A 412 -6.50 -2.53 15.43
N ALA A 413 -5.72 -3.16 14.57
CA ALA A 413 -4.85 -2.50 13.63
C ALA A 413 -4.92 -3.19 12.26
N GLY A 414 -4.72 -2.43 11.21
CA GLY A 414 -4.77 -2.87 9.82
C GLY A 414 -5.21 -1.73 8.92
N ASP A 415 -4.84 -1.78 7.65
CA ASP A 415 -5.24 -0.80 6.65
C ASP A 415 -6.76 -0.62 6.53
N TRP A 416 -7.53 -1.63 6.90
CA TRP A 416 -8.99 -1.68 6.88
C TRP A 416 -9.68 -0.95 8.06
N THR A 417 -8.94 -0.53 9.10
CA THR A 417 -9.50 0.27 10.20
C THR A 417 -9.67 1.75 9.81
N ALA A 418 -10.43 2.52 10.57
CA ALA A 418 -10.78 3.93 10.29
C ALA A 418 -9.58 4.87 10.46
N THR A 419 -8.63 4.83 9.55
CA THR A 419 -7.43 5.68 9.54
C THR A 419 -7.57 6.95 8.73
N GLY A 420 -8.66 7.11 7.98
CA GLY A 420 -8.85 8.17 6.99
C GLY A 420 -8.01 7.98 5.71
N TRP A 421 -7.28 6.85 5.59
CA TRP A 421 -6.51 6.46 4.41
C TRP A 421 -7.11 5.21 3.76
N PRO A 422 -6.90 5.01 2.44
CA PRO A 422 -7.36 3.82 1.75
C PRO A 422 -6.52 2.58 2.12
N SER A 423 -6.76 1.45 1.45
CA SER A 423 -6.00 0.22 1.61
C SER A 423 -4.57 0.38 1.09
N THR A 424 -3.70 0.89 1.93
CA THR A 424 -2.31 1.19 1.61
C THR A 424 -1.39 0.84 2.78
N MET A 425 -0.09 0.78 2.52
CA MET A 425 0.92 0.66 3.59
C MET A 425 0.88 1.86 4.55
N GLU A 426 0.54 3.06 4.06
CA GLU A 426 0.31 4.23 4.92
C GLU A 426 -0.87 4.00 5.85
N GLY A 427 -2.03 3.55 5.33
CA GLY A 427 -3.18 3.18 6.16
C GLY A 427 -2.82 2.15 7.24
N ALA A 428 -2.01 1.15 6.88
CA ALA A 428 -1.53 0.15 7.82
C ALA A 428 -0.60 0.75 8.90
N ALA A 429 0.38 1.57 8.53
CA ALA A 429 1.28 2.21 9.50
C ALA A 429 0.50 3.15 10.46
N ARG A 430 -0.42 3.97 9.92
CA ARG A 430 -1.30 4.82 10.73
C ARG A 430 -2.10 4.02 11.74
N SER A 431 -2.67 2.90 11.31
CA SER A 431 -3.46 2.04 12.20
C SER A 431 -2.62 1.46 13.34
N GLY A 432 -1.36 1.13 13.07
CA GLY A 432 -0.42 0.66 14.08
C GLY A 432 -0.13 1.74 15.13
N PHE A 433 0.12 2.97 14.73
CA PHE A 433 0.28 4.10 15.65
C PHE A 433 -0.99 4.37 16.46
N LEU A 434 -2.16 4.37 15.82
CA LEU A 434 -3.44 4.57 16.51
C LEU A 434 -3.74 3.47 17.52
N ALA A 435 -3.41 2.22 17.21
CA ALA A 435 -3.54 1.12 18.17
C ALA A 435 -2.58 1.28 19.35
N ALA A 436 -1.35 1.71 19.11
CA ALA A 436 -0.40 2.00 20.18
C ALA A 436 -0.88 3.16 21.08
N GLU A 437 -1.47 4.21 20.52
CA GLU A 437 -2.11 5.29 21.27
C GLU A 437 -3.28 4.79 22.13
N ALA A 438 -4.07 3.85 21.59
CA ALA A 438 -5.19 3.26 22.34
C ALA A 438 -4.71 2.41 23.53
N VAL A 439 -3.63 1.65 23.36
CA VAL A 439 -2.97 0.93 24.46
C VAL A 439 -2.48 1.91 25.54
N ALA A 440 -1.80 2.99 25.15
CA ALA A 440 -1.30 3.99 26.07
C ALA A 440 -2.44 4.71 26.85
N ARG A 441 -3.57 4.97 26.18
CA ARG A 441 -4.78 5.52 26.86
C ARG A 441 -5.35 4.56 27.89
N LEU A 442 -5.39 3.25 27.60
CA LEU A 442 -5.86 2.23 28.55
C LEU A 442 -5.05 2.23 29.85
N GLN A 443 -3.73 2.45 29.74
CA GLN A 443 -2.83 2.55 30.89
C GLN A 443 -2.99 3.84 31.69
N GLY A 444 -3.68 4.86 31.15
CA GLY A 444 -3.79 6.18 31.75
C GLY A 444 -2.58 7.10 31.50
N SER A 445 -1.69 6.73 30.57
CA SER A 445 -0.53 7.50 30.13
C SER A 445 -0.67 7.83 28.62
N PRO A 446 -1.60 8.73 28.23
CA PRO A 446 -1.84 9.02 26.84
C PRO A 446 -0.55 9.53 26.16
N HIS A 447 -0.21 8.91 25.03
CA HIS A 447 0.96 9.24 24.24
C HIS A 447 0.53 9.41 22.78
N LYS A 448 1.09 10.39 22.08
CA LYS A 448 0.80 10.61 20.65
C LYS A 448 1.92 10.02 19.81
N PHE A 449 1.63 8.94 19.10
CA PHE A 449 2.56 8.25 18.22
C PHE A 449 2.37 8.61 16.75
N LEU A 450 1.13 8.91 16.35
CA LEU A 450 0.80 9.22 14.96
C LEU A 450 1.45 10.54 14.55
N PRO A 451 2.33 10.53 13.53
CA PRO A 451 2.91 11.76 12.99
C PRO A 451 1.84 12.60 12.28
N PRO A 452 2.04 13.92 12.18
CA PRO A 452 1.16 14.79 11.40
C PRO A 452 1.20 14.43 9.91
N ASP A 453 0.10 14.72 9.21
CA ASP A 453 0.07 14.65 7.75
C ASP A 453 1.01 15.69 7.14
N LEU A 454 1.41 15.46 5.88
CA LEU A 454 2.23 16.40 5.13
C LEU A 454 1.49 17.74 4.99
N PRO A 455 2.03 18.86 5.49
CA PRO A 455 1.33 20.12 5.43
C PRO A 455 1.25 20.66 4.00
N PRO A 456 0.14 21.35 3.64
CA PRO A 456 0.04 22.06 2.39
C PRO A 456 1.13 23.13 2.25
N THR A 457 1.65 23.31 1.04
CA THR A 457 2.70 24.28 0.72
C THR A 457 2.24 25.27 -0.37
N GLY A 458 3.03 26.30 -0.61
CA GLY A 458 2.73 27.29 -1.66
C GLY A 458 1.36 27.94 -1.50
N LEU A 459 0.61 28.04 -2.58
CA LEU A 459 -0.74 28.62 -2.59
C LEU A 459 -1.76 27.75 -1.86
N MET A 460 -1.46 26.46 -1.67
CA MET A 460 -2.38 25.55 -0.99
C MET A 460 -2.54 25.86 0.50
N ARG A 461 -1.66 26.64 1.11
CA ARG A 461 -1.82 27.14 2.48
C ARG A 461 -3.08 28.02 2.66
N LEU A 462 -3.61 28.57 1.57
CA LEU A 462 -4.83 29.38 1.58
C LEU A 462 -6.11 28.53 1.63
N PHE A 463 -6.01 27.21 1.41
CA PHE A 463 -7.11 26.25 1.35
C PHE A 463 -7.02 25.16 2.44
N ALA A 464 -6.12 25.35 3.41
CA ALA A 464 -5.88 24.43 4.52
C ALA A 464 -6.71 24.76 5.75
#